data_b763b24f2acb8debfb2573fa7cd926fc
#
_entry.id   b763b24f2acb8debfb2573fa7cd926fc
#
_cell.length_a   1.000
_cell.length_b   1.000
_cell.length_c   1.000
_cell.angle_alpha   90.00
_cell.angle_beta   90.00
_cell.angle_gamma   90.00
#
_symmetry.space_group_name_H-M   'P 1'
#
loop_
_entity.id
_entity.type
_entity.pdbx_description
1 polymer ?
#
loop_
_entity_poly.entity_id
_entity_poly.type
_entity_poly.pdbx_seq_one_letter_code
_entity_poly.pdbx_strand_id
1 'polypeptide(L)'
;MNQALQEEFRAKTISAQQAAALVKSGQQVYLGCCTSYARAIADALAARSEELEDVTIGCSNIIPPMTVLDCAHPQAFRISTYFMGYEERRAWKAGRADFTSVHLGQVDQWCRETFHPDLAFFDVSLPDEEGYMSFGASGCCMHPFIQEETDNIVLQINRFSPYVTGQRTKIHISQARHVVWADVEKETIPGGPAEEDPTVAAMSRYLLDLFFAGAEEGSADEGHDRPPAGGQ
;
A
#
# COMPACT_ATOMS: atom_id res chain seq x y z
N MET A 1 -18.38 -0.40 -17.76
CA MET A 1 -17.15 -0.61 -18.58
C MET A 1 -17.55 -0.97 -20.01
N ASN A 2 -17.04 -0.28 -21.02
CA ASN A 2 -17.36 -0.52 -22.43
C ASN A 2 -16.61 -1.76 -22.98
N GLN A 3 -16.98 -2.21 -24.21
CA GLN A 3 -16.44 -3.43 -24.80
C GLN A 3 -14.91 -3.34 -25.05
N ALA A 4 -14.40 -2.18 -25.48
CA ALA A 4 -12.97 -2.01 -25.74
C ALA A 4 -12.12 -2.17 -24.46
N LEU A 5 -12.58 -1.61 -23.35
CA LEU A 5 -11.93 -1.79 -22.05
C LEU A 5 -11.98 -3.25 -21.57
N GLN A 6 -13.11 -3.95 -21.79
CA GLN A 6 -13.22 -5.38 -21.44
C GLN A 6 -12.24 -6.23 -22.24
N GLU A 7 -12.05 -5.92 -23.52
CA GLU A 7 -11.08 -6.59 -24.38
C GLU A 7 -9.64 -6.30 -23.94
N GLU A 8 -9.33 -5.05 -23.54
CA GLU A 8 -8.03 -4.68 -23.01
C GLU A 8 -7.70 -5.44 -21.71
N PHE A 9 -8.66 -5.51 -20.75
CA PHE A 9 -8.48 -6.31 -19.53
C PHE A 9 -8.24 -7.79 -19.84
N ARG A 10 -8.98 -8.37 -20.78
CA ARG A 10 -8.77 -9.77 -21.21
C ARG A 10 -7.39 -9.98 -21.81
N ALA A 11 -6.97 -9.10 -22.71
CA ALA A 11 -5.68 -9.21 -23.39
C ALA A 11 -4.50 -9.11 -22.43
N LYS A 12 -4.62 -8.32 -21.36
CA LYS A 12 -3.59 -8.11 -20.34
C LYS A 12 -3.65 -9.12 -19.18
N THR A 13 -4.70 -9.92 -19.08
CA THR A 13 -4.88 -10.88 -17.97
C THR A 13 -3.91 -12.05 -18.07
N ILE A 14 -3.15 -12.25 -16.99
CA ILE A 14 -2.25 -13.38 -16.79
C ILE A 14 -2.46 -13.99 -15.39
N SER A 15 -1.93 -15.18 -15.14
CA SER A 15 -1.94 -15.79 -13.81
C SER A 15 -0.86 -15.15 -12.89
N ALA A 16 -0.99 -15.36 -11.58
CA ALA A 16 0.04 -14.94 -10.61
C ALA A 16 1.40 -15.61 -10.90
N GLN A 17 1.39 -16.87 -11.31
CA GLN A 17 2.59 -17.62 -11.72
C GLN A 17 3.25 -17.00 -12.96
N GLN A 18 2.45 -16.61 -13.96
CA GLN A 18 2.98 -15.92 -15.13
C GLN A 18 3.53 -14.53 -14.78
N ALA A 19 2.88 -13.81 -13.87
CA ALA A 19 3.38 -12.53 -13.37
C ALA A 19 4.71 -12.71 -12.62
N ALA A 20 4.79 -13.68 -11.71
CA ALA A 20 6.04 -14.01 -11.02
C ALA A 20 7.14 -14.46 -12.00
N ALA A 21 6.80 -15.13 -13.11
CA ALA A 21 7.76 -15.55 -14.14
C ALA A 21 8.42 -14.39 -14.90
N LEU A 22 7.89 -13.17 -14.80
CA LEU A 22 8.52 -11.97 -15.35
C LEU A 22 9.77 -11.55 -14.58
N VAL A 23 9.88 -11.95 -13.31
CA VAL A 23 11.01 -11.62 -12.43
C VAL A 23 12.21 -12.48 -12.79
N LYS A 24 13.38 -11.84 -12.87
CA LYS A 24 14.68 -12.46 -13.15
C LYS A 24 15.64 -12.20 -11.98
N SER A 25 16.65 -13.06 -11.84
CA SER A 25 17.74 -12.87 -10.89
C SER A 25 18.43 -11.52 -11.09
N GLY A 26 18.84 -10.89 -9.98
CA GLY A 26 19.50 -9.59 -9.96
C GLY A 26 18.57 -8.38 -10.12
N GLN A 27 17.26 -8.57 -10.29
CA GLN A 27 16.32 -7.47 -10.48
C GLN A 27 15.85 -6.84 -9.18
N GLN A 28 15.48 -5.56 -9.27
CA GLN A 28 14.76 -4.83 -8.23
C GLN A 28 13.26 -4.87 -8.52
N VAL A 29 12.49 -5.38 -7.59
CA VAL A 29 11.05 -5.64 -7.75
C VAL A 29 10.27 -4.98 -6.63
N TYR A 30 9.31 -4.15 -6.95
CA TYR A 30 8.41 -3.57 -5.96
C TYR A 30 7.18 -4.47 -5.75
N LEU A 31 6.87 -4.82 -4.50
CA LEU A 31 5.73 -5.67 -4.17
C LEU A 31 4.62 -4.97 -3.38
N GLY A 32 4.81 -3.73 -2.95
CA GLY A 32 3.78 -2.95 -2.27
C GLY A 32 4.18 -2.41 -0.90
N CYS A 33 3.19 -1.84 -0.21
CA CYS A 33 3.35 -1.30 1.14
C CYS A 33 2.12 -1.58 2.00
N CYS A 34 2.32 -1.74 3.31
CA CYS A 34 1.28 -1.99 4.30
C CYS A 34 0.31 -3.10 3.86
N THR A 35 -0.98 -2.79 3.75
CA THR A 35 -2.03 -3.71 3.27
C THR A 35 -2.15 -3.77 1.74
N SER A 36 -1.49 -2.86 1.00
CA SER A 36 -1.48 -2.86 -0.48
C SER A 36 -0.26 -3.64 -1.01
N TYR A 37 -0.10 -4.86 -0.52
CA TYR A 37 0.93 -5.81 -0.89
C TYR A 37 0.37 -6.82 -1.87
N ALA A 38 1.02 -7.01 -3.01
CA ALA A 38 0.57 -7.92 -4.08
C ALA A 38 0.81 -9.39 -3.71
N ARG A 39 0.08 -9.87 -2.70
CA ARG A 39 0.33 -11.13 -2.00
C ARG A 39 0.27 -12.35 -2.91
N ALA A 40 -0.74 -12.48 -3.78
CA ALA A 40 -0.85 -13.65 -4.65
C ALA A 40 0.35 -13.77 -5.61
N ILE A 41 0.86 -12.63 -6.09
CA ILE A 41 2.06 -12.58 -6.92
C ILE A 41 3.31 -12.86 -6.08
N ALA A 42 3.37 -12.34 -4.85
CA ALA A 42 4.47 -12.61 -3.93
C ALA A 42 4.55 -14.10 -3.53
N ASP A 43 3.40 -14.75 -3.30
CA ASP A 43 3.33 -16.19 -3.03
C ASP A 43 3.85 -17.01 -4.23
N ALA A 44 3.47 -16.63 -5.45
CA ALA A 44 3.97 -17.24 -6.66
C ALA A 44 5.46 -16.99 -6.89
N LEU A 45 5.96 -15.80 -6.49
CA LEU A 45 7.39 -15.48 -6.54
C LEU A 45 8.19 -16.30 -5.51
N ALA A 46 7.68 -16.46 -4.30
CA ALA A 46 8.28 -17.28 -3.26
C ALA A 46 8.44 -18.75 -3.69
N ALA A 47 7.48 -19.28 -4.46
CA ALA A 47 7.55 -20.63 -5.02
C ALA A 47 8.70 -20.81 -6.04
N ARG A 48 9.24 -19.70 -6.58
CA ARG A 48 10.38 -19.72 -7.52
C ARG A 48 11.74 -19.48 -6.84
N SER A 49 11.79 -19.52 -5.51
CA SER A 49 13.01 -19.21 -4.76
C SER A 49 14.22 -20.09 -5.08
N GLU A 50 14.02 -21.32 -5.62
CA GLU A 50 15.09 -22.19 -6.09
C GLU A 50 15.71 -21.78 -7.42
N GLU A 51 14.95 -21.00 -8.24
CA GLU A 51 15.35 -20.58 -9.57
C GLU A 51 15.98 -19.18 -9.59
N LEU A 52 15.80 -18.43 -8.50
CA LEU A 52 16.15 -17.01 -8.44
C LEU A 52 17.33 -16.78 -7.49
N GLU A 53 18.14 -15.78 -7.85
CA GLU A 53 19.25 -15.29 -7.07
C GLU A 53 19.26 -13.76 -7.06
N ASP A 54 19.62 -13.17 -5.92
CA ASP A 54 19.87 -11.73 -5.76
C ASP A 54 18.71 -10.84 -6.24
N VAL A 55 17.47 -11.20 -5.93
CA VAL A 55 16.31 -10.37 -6.19
C VAL A 55 16.09 -9.40 -5.04
N THR A 56 16.17 -8.10 -5.32
CA THR A 56 15.88 -7.06 -4.32
C THR A 56 14.40 -6.70 -4.36
N ILE A 57 13.73 -6.88 -3.21
CA ILE A 57 12.31 -6.55 -3.05
C ILE A 57 12.17 -5.22 -2.33
N GLY A 58 11.64 -4.21 -3.03
CA GLY A 58 11.22 -2.94 -2.44
C GLY A 58 9.85 -3.07 -1.81
N CYS A 59 9.77 -2.76 -0.53
CA CYS A 59 8.51 -2.76 0.21
C CYS A 59 8.63 -1.91 1.49
N SER A 60 7.52 -1.65 2.15
CA SER A 60 7.56 -0.94 3.44
C SER A 60 6.38 -1.29 4.33
N ASN A 61 6.67 -1.53 5.60
CA ASN A 61 5.69 -1.80 6.66
C ASN A 61 4.65 -2.85 6.26
N ILE A 62 5.10 -3.95 5.67
CA ILE A 62 4.20 -5.01 5.19
C ILE A 62 3.45 -5.63 6.36
N ILE A 63 2.15 -5.76 6.20
CA ILE A 63 1.30 -6.49 7.14
C ILE A 63 1.43 -7.98 6.83
N PRO A 64 1.81 -8.82 7.82
CA PRO A 64 2.09 -10.25 7.61
C PRO A 64 0.92 -11.03 6.98
N PRO A 65 1.24 -12.13 6.30
CA PRO A 65 2.53 -12.80 6.11
C PRO A 65 3.29 -12.32 4.87
N MET A 66 4.62 -12.37 4.91
CA MET A 66 5.52 -12.08 3.78
C MET A 66 6.22 -13.36 3.33
N THR A 67 5.58 -14.12 2.45
CA THR A 67 5.97 -15.49 2.06
C THR A 67 7.36 -15.60 1.43
N VAL A 68 7.87 -14.54 0.80
CA VAL A 68 9.26 -14.48 0.29
C VAL A 68 10.32 -14.56 1.39
N LEU A 69 9.96 -14.33 2.65
CA LEU A 69 10.87 -14.53 3.79
C LEU A 69 10.83 -15.95 4.35
N ASP A 70 9.77 -16.68 4.08
CA ASP A 70 9.47 -18.01 4.66
C ASP A 70 9.48 -19.13 3.60
N CYS A 71 9.96 -18.86 2.38
CA CYS A 71 10.07 -19.84 1.30
C CYS A 71 11.26 -20.80 1.50
N ALA A 72 11.41 -21.78 0.61
CA ALA A 72 12.45 -22.80 0.70
C ALA A 72 13.87 -22.21 0.62
N HIS A 73 14.07 -21.20 -0.22
CA HIS A 73 15.36 -20.52 -0.39
C HIS A 73 15.22 -19.00 -0.18
N PRO A 74 14.98 -18.56 1.07
CA PRO A 74 14.69 -17.14 1.36
C PRO A 74 15.90 -16.22 1.09
N GLN A 75 17.11 -16.77 0.98
CA GLN A 75 18.33 -16.03 0.61
C GLN A 75 18.31 -15.52 -0.85
N ALA A 76 17.41 -16.05 -1.70
CA ALA A 76 17.20 -15.54 -3.05
C ALA A 76 16.67 -14.09 -3.06
N PHE A 77 16.08 -13.66 -1.94
CA PHE A 77 15.42 -12.36 -1.79
C PHE A 77 16.07 -11.50 -0.73
N ARG A 78 16.36 -10.26 -1.09
CA ARG A 78 16.81 -9.20 -0.20
C ARG A 78 15.75 -8.09 -0.15
N ILE A 79 15.49 -7.57 1.03
CA ILE A 79 14.51 -6.50 1.22
C ILE A 79 15.21 -5.14 1.18
N SER A 80 14.68 -4.22 0.38
CA SER A 80 15.03 -2.79 0.43
C SER A 80 13.83 -2.02 0.98
N THR A 81 14.04 -1.31 2.09
CA THR A 81 12.94 -0.61 2.77
C THR A 81 13.39 0.71 3.38
N TYR A 82 12.45 1.64 3.49
CA TYR A 82 12.62 2.89 4.24
C TYR A 82 11.79 2.91 5.53
N PHE A 83 10.93 1.91 5.75
CA PHE A 83 10.12 1.80 6.96
C PHE A 83 10.11 0.36 7.48
N MET A 84 10.68 0.18 8.68
CA MET A 84 10.87 -1.12 9.31
C MET A 84 9.61 -1.56 10.07
N GLY A 85 8.70 -2.24 9.38
CA GLY A 85 7.60 -2.99 9.98
C GLY A 85 8.06 -4.27 10.68
N TYR A 86 7.14 -5.15 10.99
CA TYR A 86 7.44 -6.42 11.65
C TYR A 86 8.26 -7.34 10.72
N GLU A 87 7.83 -7.52 9.49
CA GLU A 87 8.47 -8.41 8.52
C GLU A 87 9.85 -7.89 8.09
N GLU A 88 9.98 -6.59 7.84
CA GLU A 88 11.26 -5.99 7.49
C GLU A 88 12.29 -6.14 8.63
N ARG A 89 11.87 -6.04 9.91
CA ARG A 89 12.75 -6.33 11.04
C ARG A 89 13.17 -7.78 11.13
N ARG A 90 12.29 -8.73 10.76
CA ARG A 90 12.65 -10.15 10.65
C ARG A 90 13.74 -10.34 9.60
N ALA A 91 13.55 -9.77 8.42
CA ALA A 91 14.53 -9.82 7.33
C ALA A 91 15.87 -9.19 7.74
N TRP A 92 15.82 -8.03 8.41
CA TRP A 92 17.02 -7.33 8.88
C TRP A 92 17.80 -8.14 9.91
N LYS A 93 17.12 -8.71 10.90
CA LYS A 93 17.75 -9.60 11.89
C LYS A 93 18.39 -10.85 11.26
N ALA A 94 17.87 -11.29 10.11
CA ALA A 94 18.43 -12.38 9.32
C ALA A 94 19.54 -11.94 8.34
N GLY A 95 19.93 -10.65 8.35
CA GLY A 95 20.96 -10.11 7.45
C GLY A 95 20.49 -9.94 5.99
N ARG A 96 19.18 -9.93 5.75
CA ARG A 96 18.56 -9.91 4.42
C ARG A 96 17.76 -8.65 4.11
N ALA A 97 17.98 -7.57 4.84
CA ALA A 97 17.34 -6.29 4.53
C ALA A 97 18.33 -5.14 4.62
N ASP A 98 18.16 -4.20 3.70
CA ASP A 98 18.79 -2.89 3.68
C ASP A 98 17.77 -1.84 4.07
N PHE A 99 18.15 -0.99 5.00
CA PHE A 99 17.31 0.10 5.49
C PHE A 99 17.89 1.44 5.09
N THR A 100 17.08 2.26 4.42
CA THR A 100 17.42 3.63 4.07
C THR A 100 16.65 4.59 4.98
N SER A 101 17.37 5.40 5.75
CA SER A 101 16.74 6.39 6.63
C SER A 101 16.30 7.62 5.82
N VAL A 102 14.99 7.82 5.71
CA VAL A 102 14.39 9.00 5.05
C VAL A 102 13.24 9.54 5.90
N HIS A 103 12.95 10.83 5.79
CA HIS A 103 11.70 11.37 6.31
C HIS A 103 10.52 10.87 5.46
N LEU A 104 9.37 10.61 6.08
CA LEU A 104 8.18 10.15 5.36
C LEU A 104 7.75 11.10 4.23
N GLY A 105 7.95 12.41 4.41
CA GLY A 105 7.70 13.41 3.36
C GLY A 105 8.74 13.43 2.22
N GLN A 106 9.78 12.58 2.28
CA GLN A 106 10.84 12.47 1.27
C GLN A 106 10.95 11.04 0.69
N VAL A 107 9.90 10.26 0.83
CA VAL A 107 9.87 8.88 0.32
C VAL A 107 10.05 8.81 -1.20
N ASP A 108 9.57 9.82 -1.92
CA ASP A 108 9.83 10.00 -3.35
C ASP A 108 11.33 10.06 -3.69
N GLN A 109 12.15 10.62 -2.79
CA GLN A 109 13.60 10.63 -2.95
C GLN A 109 14.21 9.22 -2.86
N TRP A 110 13.70 8.37 -1.95
CA TRP A 110 14.12 6.97 -1.89
C TRP A 110 13.84 6.23 -3.21
N CYS A 111 12.65 6.45 -3.81
CA CYS A 111 12.29 5.86 -5.09
C CYS A 111 13.24 6.32 -6.22
N ARG A 112 13.61 7.61 -6.24
CA ARG A 112 14.45 8.16 -7.31
C ARG A 112 15.95 7.90 -7.14
N GLU A 113 16.44 7.80 -5.91
CA GLU A 113 17.89 7.79 -5.64
C GLU A 113 18.41 6.43 -5.16
N THR A 114 17.55 5.59 -4.60
CA THR A 114 17.99 4.37 -3.92
C THR A 114 17.37 3.11 -4.53
N PHE A 115 16.08 3.15 -4.86
CA PHE A 115 15.35 1.99 -5.34
C PHE A 115 14.77 2.24 -6.72
N HIS A 116 15.34 1.57 -7.73
CA HIS A 116 14.94 1.69 -9.13
C HIS A 116 14.28 0.39 -9.60
N PRO A 117 12.96 0.26 -9.51
CA PRO A 117 12.29 -1.00 -9.81
C PRO A 117 12.34 -1.35 -11.31
N ASP A 118 12.88 -2.52 -11.64
CA ASP A 118 12.75 -3.11 -12.97
C ASP A 118 11.31 -3.53 -13.26
N LEU A 119 10.56 -3.88 -12.21
CA LEU A 119 9.19 -4.37 -12.27
C LEU A 119 8.44 -3.98 -11.00
N ALA A 120 7.21 -3.51 -11.14
CA ALA A 120 6.36 -3.14 -10.01
C ALA A 120 5.04 -3.94 -10.03
N PHE A 121 4.70 -4.49 -8.87
CA PHE A 121 3.44 -5.15 -8.63
C PHE A 121 2.60 -4.31 -7.65
N PHE A 122 1.42 -3.89 -8.09
CA PHE A 122 0.50 -3.12 -7.27
C PHE A 122 -0.75 -3.94 -6.95
N ASP A 123 -1.11 -4.04 -5.67
CA ASP A 123 -2.44 -4.49 -5.28
C ASP A 123 -3.41 -3.31 -5.41
N VAL A 124 -4.46 -3.49 -6.19
CA VAL A 124 -5.42 -2.44 -6.55
C VAL A 124 -6.87 -2.90 -6.39
N SER A 125 -7.79 -1.95 -6.31
CA SER A 125 -9.23 -2.22 -6.24
C SER A 125 -9.77 -2.86 -7.54
N LEU A 126 -11.05 -3.23 -7.51
CA LEU A 126 -11.79 -3.49 -8.75
C LEU A 126 -11.80 -2.24 -9.64
N PRO A 127 -11.80 -2.42 -10.99
CA PRO A 127 -11.87 -1.31 -11.92
C PRO A 127 -13.24 -0.62 -11.91
N ASP A 128 -13.25 0.69 -12.10
CA ASP A 128 -14.46 1.46 -12.37
C ASP A 128 -14.90 1.34 -13.85
N GLU A 129 -15.97 2.05 -14.21
CA GLU A 129 -16.53 2.01 -15.56
C GLU A 129 -15.59 2.59 -16.62
N GLU A 130 -14.64 3.43 -16.23
CA GLU A 130 -13.66 4.09 -17.09
C GLU A 130 -12.33 3.31 -17.17
N GLY A 131 -12.18 2.23 -16.40
CA GLY A 131 -10.96 1.39 -16.38
C GLY A 131 -9.89 1.85 -15.39
N TYR A 132 -10.24 2.73 -14.45
CA TYR A 132 -9.35 3.10 -13.35
C TYR A 132 -9.50 2.15 -12.17
N MET A 133 -8.39 1.85 -11.54
CA MET A 133 -8.31 1.10 -10.28
C MET A 133 -7.62 1.95 -9.23
N SER A 134 -8.11 1.90 -8.00
CA SER A 134 -7.50 2.61 -6.88
C SER A 134 -6.35 1.81 -6.30
N PHE A 135 -5.30 2.52 -5.87
CA PHE A 135 -4.19 1.95 -5.09
C PHE A 135 -4.59 1.50 -3.67
N GLY A 136 -5.88 1.63 -3.30
CA GLY A 136 -6.37 1.28 -1.97
C GLY A 136 -5.92 2.25 -0.88
N ALA A 137 -6.24 1.91 0.36
CA ALA A 137 -6.00 2.81 1.50
C ALA A 137 -4.51 3.08 1.77
N SER A 138 -3.65 2.10 1.52
CA SER A 138 -2.21 2.18 1.84
C SER A 138 -1.34 2.44 0.62
N GLY A 139 -1.72 1.95 -0.55
CA GLY A 139 -0.93 2.06 -1.77
C GLY A 139 -0.72 3.50 -2.24
N CYS A 140 -1.66 4.40 -1.91
CA CYS A 140 -1.55 5.83 -2.21
C CYS A 140 -0.28 6.49 -1.64
N CYS A 141 0.34 5.90 -0.62
CA CYS A 141 1.56 6.43 -0.02
C CYS A 141 2.79 6.24 -0.93
N MET A 142 2.82 5.17 -1.72
CA MET A 142 4.03 4.75 -2.45
C MET A 142 3.81 4.50 -3.94
N HIS A 143 2.72 3.84 -4.31
CA HIS A 143 2.51 3.42 -5.70
C HIS A 143 2.62 4.56 -6.71
N PRO A 144 2.15 5.80 -6.44
CA PRO A 144 2.31 6.91 -7.37
C PRO A 144 3.77 7.27 -7.67
N PHE A 145 4.67 7.12 -6.69
CA PHE A 145 6.10 7.41 -6.87
C PHE A 145 6.78 6.28 -7.64
N ILE A 146 6.47 5.03 -7.30
CA ILE A 146 6.97 3.86 -8.02
C ILE A 146 6.48 3.84 -9.48
N GLN A 147 5.26 4.28 -9.74
CA GLN A 147 4.70 4.41 -11.09
C GLN A 147 5.49 5.42 -11.96
N GLU A 148 6.15 6.40 -11.37
CA GLU A 148 6.99 7.37 -12.07
C GLU A 148 8.36 6.78 -12.44
N GLU A 149 8.79 5.69 -11.80
CA GLU A 149 10.12 5.11 -11.95
C GLU A 149 10.16 3.91 -12.91
N THR A 150 9.02 3.30 -13.26
CA THR A 150 8.97 2.17 -14.18
C THR A 150 7.67 2.06 -14.95
N ASP A 151 7.77 1.70 -16.23
CA ASP A 151 6.63 1.35 -17.09
C ASP A 151 6.26 -0.15 -17.01
N ASN A 152 7.06 -0.95 -16.32
CA ASN A 152 6.82 -2.38 -16.17
C ASN A 152 5.90 -2.67 -14.97
N ILE A 153 4.64 -2.29 -15.09
CA ILE A 153 3.65 -2.39 -14.02
C ILE A 153 2.71 -3.57 -14.27
N VAL A 154 2.54 -4.41 -13.25
CA VAL A 154 1.54 -5.48 -13.20
C VAL A 154 0.60 -5.21 -12.03
N LEU A 155 -0.70 -5.22 -12.30
CA LEU A 155 -1.72 -4.94 -11.30
C LEU A 155 -2.33 -6.25 -10.78
N GLN A 156 -2.31 -6.45 -9.47
CA GLN A 156 -3.13 -7.45 -8.80
C GLN A 156 -4.48 -6.82 -8.46
N ILE A 157 -5.50 -7.17 -9.23
CA ILE A 157 -6.87 -6.68 -9.02
C ILE A 157 -7.52 -7.53 -7.92
N ASN A 158 -7.93 -6.87 -6.84
CA ASN A 158 -8.40 -7.53 -5.63
C ASN A 158 -9.69 -6.85 -5.13
N ARG A 159 -10.78 -7.62 -5.02
CA ARG A 159 -12.07 -7.09 -4.53
C ARG A 159 -12.02 -6.59 -3.08
N PHE A 160 -11.08 -7.09 -2.29
CA PHE A 160 -10.90 -6.67 -0.90
C PHE A 160 -10.07 -5.39 -0.76
N SER A 161 -9.51 -4.86 -1.85
CA SER A 161 -8.87 -3.55 -1.86
C SER A 161 -9.92 -2.46 -2.05
N PRO A 162 -10.08 -1.53 -1.09
CA PRO A 162 -11.10 -0.50 -1.18
C PRO A 162 -10.79 0.50 -2.30
N TYR A 163 -11.84 0.98 -2.97
CA TYR A 163 -11.71 2.07 -3.93
C TYR A 163 -11.65 3.40 -3.17
N VAL A 164 -10.48 4.03 -3.18
CA VAL A 164 -10.22 5.31 -2.52
C VAL A 164 -10.12 6.41 -3.55
N THR A 165 -10.77 7.53 -3.31
CA THR A 165 -10.75 8.71 -4.18
C THR A 165 -9.78 9.78 -3.66
N GLY A 166 -9.19 10.56 -4.55
CA GLY A 166 -8.25 11.62 -4.20
C GLY A 166 -7.30 11.93 -5.36
N GLN A 167 -6.33 12.77 -5.07
CA GLN A 167 -5.25 13.06 -6.03
C GLN A 167 -4.23 11.91 -6.02
N ARG A 168 -3.79 11.47 -7.21
CA ARG A 168 -2.77 10.41 -7.37
C ARG A 168 -3.12 9.08 -6.66
N THR A 169 -4.41 8.75 -6.59
CA THR A 169 -4.88 7.53 -5.90
C THR A 169 -5.24 6.40 -6.84
N LYS A 170 -5.11 6.59 -8.15
CA LYS A 170 -5.60 5.67 -9.17
C LYS A 170 -4.59 5.43 -10.28
N ILE A 171 -4.73 4.28 -10.91
CA ILE A 171 -4.03 3.90 -12.13
C ILE A 171 -5.04 3.40 -13.17
N HIS A 172 -4.86 3.78 -14.43
CA HIS A 172 -5.68 3.30 -15.53
C HIS A 172 -5.09 2.02 -16.13
N ILE A 173 -5.93 1.12 -16.65
CA ILE A 173 -5.51 -0.14 -17.28
C ILE A 173 -4.47 0.04 -18.40
N SER A 174 -4.52 1.14 -19.15
CA SER A 174 -3.56 1.43 -20.21
C SER A 174 -2.11 1.55 -19.71
N GLN A 175 -1.92 1.90 -18.44
CA GLN A 175 -0.61 2.04 -17.80
C GLN A 175 -0.05 0.73 -17.25
N ALA A 176 -0.86 -0.32 -17.24
CA ALA A 176 -0.44 -1.65 -16.83
C ALA A 176 -0.02 -2.49 -18.03
N ARG A 177 1.09 -3.21 -17.87
CA ARG A 177 1.53 -4.23 -18.82
C ARG A 177 0.67 -5.48 -18.76
N HIS A 178 0.36 -5.92 -17.55
CA HIS A 178 -0.48 -7.09 -17.27
C HIS A 178 -1.37 -6.86 -16.05
N VAL A 179 -2.41 -7.68 -15.93
CA VAL A 179 -3.27 -7.73 -14.75
C VAL A 179 -3.43 -9.19 -14.28
N VAL A 180 -3.51 -9.34 -12.97
CA VAL A 180 -3.77 -10.61 -12.26
C VAL A 180 -5.04 -10.43 -11.43
N TRP A 181 -6.06 -11.26 -11.66
CA TRP A 181 -7.25 -11.26 -10.82
C TRP A 181 -7.01 -12.21 -9.65
N ALA A 182 -6.94 -11.67 -8.45
CA ALA A 182 -6.70 -12.45 -7.24
C ALA A 182 -7.41 -11.83 -6.04
N ASP A 183 -8.41 -12.52 -5.55
CA ASP A 183 -9.16 -12.14 -4.36
C ASP A 183 -8.41 -12.61 -3.10
N VAL A 184 -7.65 -11.70 -2.52
CA VAL A 184 -6.86 -11.93 -1.31
C VAL A 184 -7.45 -11.08 -0.19
N GLU A 185 -7.95 -11.71 0.85
CA GLU A 185 -8.43 -11.00 2.04
C GLU A 185 -7.30 -10.18 2.66
N LYS A 186 -7.64 -8.97 3.10
CA LYS A 186 -6.69 -8.10 3.77
C LYS A 186 -6.50 -8.55 5.21
N GLU A 187 -5.25 -8.76 5.57
CA GLU A 187 -4.90 -8.98 6.97
C GLU A 187 -5.29 -7.73 7.78
N THR A 188 -5.95 -7.96 8.88
CA THR A 188 -6.19 -6.91 9.89
C THR A 188 -5.09 -6.98 10.92
N ILE A 189 -4.57 -5.83 11.33
CA ILE A 189 -3.74 -5.78 12.53
C ILE A 189 -4.61 -6.30 13.67
N PRO A 190 -4.21 -7.36 14.38
CA PRO A 190 -4.98 -7.86 15.50
C PRO A 190 -5.15 -6.74 16.54
N GLY A 191 -6.30 -6.11 16.53
CA GLY A 191 -6.75 -5.11 17.49
C GLY A 191 -8.03 -5.65 18.08
N GLY A 192 -7.92 -6.53 19.03
CA GLY A 192 -9.00 -6.76 19.99
C GLY A 192 -9.04 -5.58 20.96
N PRO A 193 -10.15 -5.35 21.68
CA PRO A 193 -10.09 -4.50 22.85
C PRO A 193 -8.99 -5.09 23.72
N ALA A 194 -7.84 -4.40 23.79
CA ALA A 194 -6.90 -4.62 24.86
C ALA A 194 -7.73 -4.53 26.15
N GLU A 195 -7.47 -5.38 27.13
CA GLU A 195 -7.95 -5.09 28.49
C GLU A 195 -7.69 -3.61 28.73
N GLU A 196 -8.76 -2.88 29.07
CA GLU A 196 -8.71 -1.43 29.16
C GLU A 196 -7.64 -1.06 30.18
N ASP A 197 -6.46 -0.67 29.71
CA ASP A 197 -5.39 -0.20 30.60
C ASP A 197 -5.94 1.03 31.34
N PRO A 198 -6.08 0.96 32.68
CA PRO A 198 -6.66 2.06 33.46
C PRO A 198 -5.93 3.37 33.23
N THR A 199 -4.63 3.33 32.93
CA THR A 199 -3.81 4.51 32.64
C THR A 199 -4.20 5.12 31.30
N VAL A 200 -4.36 4.27 30.27
CA VAL A 200 -4.78 4.73 28.95
C VAL A 200 -6.20 5.28 28.98
N ALA A 201 -7.11 4.64 29.72
CA ALA A 201 -8.48 5.11 29.90
C ALA A 201 -8.53 6.47 30.65
N ALA A 202 -7.68 6.66 31.65
CA ALA A 202 -7.57 7.94 32.36
C ALA A 202 -7.00 9.03 31.45
N MET A 203 -5.95 8.74 30.69
CA MET A 203 -5.36 9.67 29.72
C MET A 203 -6.36 10.07 28.62
N SER A 204 -7.11 9.10 28.11
CA SER A 204 -8.14 9.36 27.09
C SER A 204 -9.25 10.27 27.62
N ARG A 205 -9.73 10.04 28.83
CA ARG A 205 -10.72 10.92 29.49
C ARG A 205 -10.17 12.33 29.66
N TYR A 206 -8.96 12.46 30.18
CA TYR A 206 -8.33 13.76 30.37
C TYR A 206 -8.17 14.55 29.06
N LEU A 207 -7.79 13.87 27.97
CA LEU A 207 -7.70 14.49 26.64
C LEU A 207 -9.08 14.92 26.13
N LEU A 208 -10.11 14.07 26.30
CA LEU A 208 -11.48 14.42 25.91
C LEU A 208 -11.98 15.64 26.68
N ASP A 209 -11.76 15.69 27.99
CA ASP A 209 -12.14 16.85 28.82
C ASP A 209 -11.44 18.13 28.36
N LEU A 210 -10.14 18.07 27.98
CA LEU A 210 -9.41 19.23 27.44
C LEU A 210 -9.96 19.69 26.10
N PHE A 211 -10.32 18.76 25.20
CA PHE A 211 -10.85 19.11 23.88
C PHE A 211 -12.27 19.65 23.94
N PHE A 212 -13.11 19.13 24.82
CA PHE A 212 -14.53 19.51 24.92
C PHE A 212 -14.79 20.63 25.91
N ALA A 213 -13.96 20.83 26.95
CA ALA A 213 -14.07 21.99 27.81
C ALA A 213 -13.90 23.33 27.07
N GLY A 214 -13.06 23.36 26.02
CA GLY A 214 -12.92 24.53 25.14
C GLY A 214 -14.08 24.75 24.16
N ALA A 215 -14.88 23.70 23.90
CA ALA A 215 -16.02 23.79 22.97
C ALA A 215 -17.28 24.36 23.65
N GLU A 216 -17.43 24.19 24.96
CA GLU A 216 -18.55 24.76 25.73
C GLU A 216 -18.37 26.28 26.00
N GLU A 217 -17.14 26.75 26.14
CA GLU A 217 -16.87 28.20 26.33
C GLU A 217 -17.03 29.02 25.04
N GLY A 218 -16.90 28.39 23.86
CA GLY A 218 -17.05 29.06 22.56
C GLY A 218 -18.50 29.22 22.08
N SER A 219 -19.48 28.56 22.71
CA SER A 219 -20.89 28.61 22.28
C SER A 219 -21.75 29.62 23.08
N ALA A 220 -21.19 30.30 24.06
CA ALA A 220 -21.94 31.20 24.93
C ALA A 220 -21.89 32.70 24.54
N ASP A 221 -21.16 33.06 23.47
CA ASP A 221 -21.03 34.48 23.10
C ASP A 221 -21.17 34.71 21.56
N GLU A 222 -22.39 34.46 21.05
CA GLU A 222 -22.88 35.10 19.81
C GLU A 222 -24.37 35.45 19.95
N GLY A 223 -24.69 36.27 20.95
CA GLY A 223 -25.86 37.11 20.95
C GLY A 223 -25.68 38.26 19.93
N HIS A 224 -25.75 37.99 18.64
CA HIS A 224 -25.84 39.04 17.63
C HIS A 224 -27.25 39.65 17.66
N ASP A 225 -27.39 40.75 18.39
CA ASP A 225 -28.43 41.74 18.20
C ASP A 225 -28.48 42.15 16.72
N ARG A 226 -29.43 41.62 15.97
CA ARG A 226 -29.83 42.19 14.68
C ARG A 226 -30.68 43.44 14.97
N PRO A 227 -30.29 44.62 14.46
CA PRO A 227 -31.18 45.77 14.51
C PRO A 227 -32.40 45.56 13.61
N PRO A 228 -33.55 46.09 13.96
CA PRO A 228 -34.79 45.91 13.22
C PRO A 228 -34.69 46.62 11.83
N ALA A 229 -35.11 45.91 10.81
CA ALA A 229 -35.25 46.46 9.46
C ALA A 229 -36.29 47.60 9.51
N GLY A 230 -35.80 48.85 9.42
CA GLY A 230 -36.62 50.02 9.19
C GLY A 230 -37.11 50.03 7.76
N GLY A 231 -38.44 50.06 7.57
CA GLY A 231 -39.07 50.33 6.29
C GLY A 231 -38.96 51.79 5.87
N GLN A 232 -38.83 51.99 4.62
CA GLN A 232 -39.59 52.91 3.72
C GLN A 232 -39.24 52.53 2.28
#